data_5eafdd7917d8159d1b7bdb5a0cfc7dd5
#
_entry.id   5eafdd7917d8159d1b7bdb5a0cfc7dd5
#
_cell.length_a   1.000
_cell.length_b   1.000
_cell.length_c   1.000
_cell.angle_alpha   90.00
_cell.angle_beta   90.00
_cell.angle_gamma   90.00
#
_symmetry.space_group_name_H-M   'P 1'
#
loop_
_entity.id
_entity.type
_entity.pdbx_description
1 polymer ?
#
loop_
_entity_poly.entity_id
_entity_poly.type
_entity_poly.pdbx_seq_one_letter_code
_entity_poly.pdbx_strand_id
1 'polypeptide(L)'
;MELPQVVERFIETQHIFDSKAFAECFTESAIVHDEGKTHNGKEEIQQWIKHSMEAYKSALEPLNYQQSGSKSVLTANVSGMFPGSPIVLKFHFDINNGQIQHLKVTD
;
A
#
# COMPACT_ATOMS: atom_id res chain seq x y z
N MET A 1 9.56 10.46 -11.85
CA MET A 1 8.56 9.36 -11.91
C MET A 1 7.19 9.91 -11.57
N GLU A 2 6.26 9.76 -12.49
CA GLU A 2 4.89 10.21 -12.25
C GLU A 2 4.05 9.05 -11.70
N LEU A 3 3.38 9.29 -10.57
CA LEU A 3 2.49 8.33 -9.95
C LEU A 3 1.06 8.85 -9.99
N PRO A 4 0.06 7.96 -10.15
CA PRO A 4 -1.33 8.37 -9.97
C PRO A 4 -1.53 8.97 -8.59
N GLN A 5 -2.47 9.90 -8.47
CA GLN A 5 -2.73 10.59 -7.20
C GLN A 5 -2.99 9.61 -6.05
N VAL A 6 -3.77 8.55 -6.31
CA VAL A 6 -4.08 7.57 -5.25
C VAL A 6 -2.83 6.82 -4.77
N VAL A 7 -1.87 6.56 -5.67
CA VAL A 7 -0.61 5.90 -5.30
C VAL A 7 0.27 6.85 -4.49
N GLU A 8 0.30 8.13 -4.86
CA GLU A 8 1.00 9.14 -4.06
C GLU A 8 0.41 9.25 -2.66
N ARG A 9 -0.92 9.26 -2.54
CA ARG A 9 -1.61 9.28 -1.25
C ARG A 9 -1.33 8.00 -0.46
N PHE A 10 -1.31 6.86 -1.12
CA PHE A 10 -0.98 5.58 -0.50
C PHE A 10 0.39 5.65 0.21
N ILE A 11 1.38 6.23 -0.46
CA ILE A 11 2.72 6.38 0.11
C ILE A 11 2.73 7.43 1.21
N GLU A 12 2.17 8.61 0.94
CA GLU A 12 2.20 9.75 1.86
C GLU A 12 1.53 9.44 3.19
N THR A 13 0.35 8.78 3.15
CA THR A 13 -0.40 8.48 4.37
C THR A 13 0.34 7.51 5.29
N GLN A 14 1.19 6.66 4.73
CA GLN A 14 2.05 5.80 5.53
C GLN A 14 3.17 6.61 6.20
N HIS A 15 3.73 7.59 5.51
CA HIS A 15 4.81 8.42 6.06
C HIS A 15 4.33 9.31 7.20
N ILE A 16 3.07 9.71 7.20
CA ILE A 16 2.49 10.54 8.27
C ILE A 16 1.69 9.71 9.28
N PHE A 17 1.70 8.39 9.15
CA PHE A 17 1.04 7.44 10.06
C PHE A 17 -0.46 7.71 10.20
N ASP A 18 -1.13 8.06 9.10
CA ASP A 18 -2.57 8.34 9.08
C ASP A 18 -3.33 7.16 8.50
N SER A 19 -3.71 6.22 9.37
CA SER A 19 -4.37 4.98 8.94
C SER A 19 -5.75 5.22 8.33
N LYS A 20 -6.46 6.23 8.80
CA LYS A 20 -7.78 6.56 8.25
C LYS A 20 -7.66 7.08 6.83
N ALA A 21 -6.75 8.04 6.60
CA ALA A 21 -6.52 8.57 5.27
C ALA A 21 -5.98 7.50 4.32
N PHE A 22 -5.15 6.59 4.83
CA PHE A 22 -4.67 5.44 4.06
C PHE A 22 -5.86 4.60 3.58
N ALA A 23 -6.77 4.25 4.48
CA ALA A 23 -7.94 3.43 4.14
C ALA A 23 -8.85 4.12 3.12
N GLU A 24 -8.90 5.45 3.12
CA GLU A 24 -9.70 6.21 2.17
C GLU A 24 -9.18 6.13 0.74
N CYS A 25 -7.95 5.64 0.54
CA CYS A 25 -7.43 5.35 -0.80
C CYS A 25 -8.11 4.12 -1.44
N PHE A 26 -8.84 3.34 -0.65
CA PHE A 26 -9.41 2.06 -1.06
C PHE A 26 -10.92 2.16 -1.23
N THR A 27 -11.48 1.27 -2.08
CA THR A 27 -12.94 1.15 -2.19
C THR A 27 -13.50 0.45 -0.94
N GLU A 28 -14.82 0.56 -0.73
CA GLU A 28 -15.47 -0.06 0.42
C GLU A 28 -15.27 -1.58 0.48
N SER A 29 -15.22 -2.22 -0.67
CA SER A 29 -15.08 -3.67 -0.78
C SER A 29 -13.68 -4.12 -1.15
N ALA A 30 -12.69 -3.25 -1.00
CA ALA A 30 -11.31 -3.55 -1.40
C ALA A 30 -10.74 -4.74 -0.62
N ILE A 31 -9.78 -5.41 -1.24
CA ILE A 31 -9.12 -6.58 -0.66
C ILE A 31 -7.62 -6.36 -0.70
N VAL A 32 -6.97 -6.61 0.43
CA VAL A 32 -5.51 -6.54 0.54
C VAL A 32 -4.97 -7.91 0.92
N HIS A 33 -3.95 -8.36 0.18
CA HIS A 33 -3.19 -9.57 0.51
C HIS A 33 -1.78 -9.19 0.91
N ASP A 34 -1.40 -9.50 2.13
CA ASP A 34 -0.06 -9.23 2.65
C ASP A 34 0.34 -10.29 3.68
N GLU A 35 1.57 -10.77 3.57
CA GLU A 35 2.16 -11.75 4.50
C GLU A 35 1.29 -13.00 4.67
N GLY A 36 0.68 -13.46 3.57
CA GLY A 36 -0.17 -14.65 3.60
C GLY A 36 -1.54 -14.43 4.23
N LYS A 37 -1.88 -13.19 4.55
CA LYS A 37 -3.17 -12.84 5.14
C LYS A 37 -4.00 -12.01 4.17
N THR A 38 -5.31 -12.07 4.34
CA THR A 38 -6.26 -11.31 3.52
C THR A 38 -7.06 -10.37 4.42
N HIS A 39 -7.13 -9.11 4.01
CA HIS A 39 -7.91 -8.09 4.71
C HIS A 39 -9.02 -7.61 3.80
N ASN A 40 -10.27 -7.73 4.24
CA ASN A 40 -11.44 -7.45 3.43
C ASN A 40 -12.16 -6.18 3.92
N GLY A 41 -12.26 -5.19 3.02
CA GLY A 41 -12.99 -3.96 3.29
C GLY A 41 -12.14 -2.91 4.01
N LYS A 42 -12.63 -1.66 3.94
CA LYS A 42 -11.89 -0.51 4.50
C LYS A 42 -11.58 -0.65 5.97
N GLU A 43 -12.50 -1.19 6.76
CA GLU A 43 -12.30 -1.30 8.21
C GLU A 43 -11.15 -2.24 8.53
N GLU A 44 -11.12 -3.43 7.91
CA GLU A 44 -10.03 -4.37 8.12
C GLU A 44 -8.71 -3.82 7.59
N ILE A 45 -8.76 -3.12 6.46
CA ILE A 45 -7.56 -2.50 5.87
C ILE A 45 -7.01 -1.42 6.80
N GLN A 46 -7.88 -0.62 7.42
CA GLN A 46 -7.44 0.39 8.37
C GLN A 46 -6.79 -0.24 9.60
N GLN A 47 -7.36 -1.31 10.12
CA GLN A 47 -6.79 -2.02 11.27
C GLN A 47 -5.44 -2.63 10.91
N TRP A 48 -5.34 -3.25 9.75
CA TRP A 48 -4.07 -3.81 9.27
C TRP A 48 -2.97 -2.77 9.18
N ILE A 49 -3.24 -1.64 8.51
CA ILE A 49 -2.20 -0.64 8.30
C ILE A 49 -1.86 0.10 9.60
N LYS A 50 -2.84 0.31 10.47
CA LYS A 50 -2.59 0.93 11.77
C LYS A 50 -1.62 0.10 12.58
N HIS A 51 -1.85 -1.23 12.63
CA HIS A 51 -0.96 -2.15 13.33
C HIS A 51 0.45 -2.13 12.71
N SER A 52 0.51 -2.17 11.38
CA SER A 52 1.78 -2.14 10.65
C SER A 52 2.56 -0.84 10.91
N MET A 53 1.85 0.31 10.90
CA MET A 53 2.45 1.61 11.20
C MET A 53 3.06 1.65 12.59
N GLU A 54 2.35 1.11 13.57
CA GLU A 54 2.81 1.08 14.96
C GLU A 54 3.99 0.14 15.17
N ALA A 55 3.93 -1.02 14.50
CA ALA A 55 4.96 -2.05 14.67
C ALA A 55 6.25 -1.74 13.92
N TYR A 56 6.14 -1.25 12.68
CA TYR A 56 7.30 -1.16 11.79
C TYR A 56 7.74 0.25 11.46
N LYS A 57 6.85 1.25 11.53
CA LYS A 57 7.16 2.64 11.18
C LYS A 57 7.85 2.74 9.83
N SER A 58 7.27 2.08 8.84
CA SER A 58 7.89 1.94 7.53
C SER A 58 7.84 3.21 6.70
N ALA A 59 8.85 3.38 5.86
CA ALA A 59 8.91 4.43 4.83
C ALA A 59 9.12 3.75 3.48
N LEU A 60 8.45 4.27 2.45
CA LEU A 60 8.54 3.73 1.10
C LEU A 60 9.23 4.72 0.19
N GLU A 61 10.24 4.25 -0.53
CA GLU A 61 10.90 5.01 -1.59
C GLU A 61 10.56 4.38 -2.93
N PRO A 62 9.77 5.05 -3.78
CA PRO A 62 9.42 4.50 -5.10
C PRO A 62 10.66 4.32 -5.97
N LEU A 63 10.82 3.15 -6.55
CA LEU A 63 11.91 2.83 -7.46
C LEU A 63 11.42 2.72 -8.91
N ASN A 64 10.22 2.18 -9.11
CA ASN A 64 9.66 1.97 -10.43
C ASN A 64 8.14 1.85 -10.33
N TYR A 65 7.44 2.27 -11.39
CA TYR A 65 5.99 2.15 -11.48
C TYR A 65 5.62 1.80 -12.92
N GLN A 66 4.84 0.74 -13.08
CA GLN A 66 4.36 0.28 -14.38
C GLN A 66 2.85 0.10 -14.33
N GLN A 67 2.16 0.57 -15.36
CA GLN A 67 0.71 0.51 -15.44
C GLN A 67 0.25 -0.08 -16.76
N SER A 68 -0.77 -0.94 -16.70
CA SER A 68 -1.43 -1.51 -17.87
C SER A 68 -2.93 -1.59 -17.56
N GLY A 69 -3.72 -0.67 -18.12
CA GLY A 69 -5.14 -0.56 -17.81
C GLY A 69 -5.35 -0.23 -16.34
N SER A 70 -6.20 -1.00 -15.66
CA SER A 70 -6.47 -0.82 -14.23
C SER A 70 -5.42 -1.46 -13.32
N LYS A 71 -4.53 -2.28 -13.90
CA LYS A 71 -3.50 -2.98 -13.15
C LYS A 71 -2.20 -2.18 -13.14
N SER A 72 -1.52 -2.17 -12.01
CA SER A 72 -0.23 -1.50 -11.92
C SER A 72 0.65 -2.16 -10.87
N VAL A 73 1.96 -1.91 -10.97
CA VAL A 73 2.94 -2.42 -10.01
C VAL A 73 3.86 -1.29 -9.61
N LEU A 74 3.88 -1.00 -8.31
CA LEU A 74 4.85 -0.09 -7.72
C LEU A 74 5.94 -0.94 -7.08
N THR A 75 7.18 -0.72 -7.51
CA THR A 75 8.36 -1.30 -6.86
C THR A 75 8.93 -0.24 -5.95
N ALA A 76 9.10 -0.55 -4.68
CA ALA A 76 9.58 0.42 -3.70
C ALA A 76 10.59 -0.21 -2.75
N ASN A 77 11.55 0.61 -2.31
CA ASN A 77 12.45 0.23 -1.24
C ASN A 77 11.75 0.59 0.07
N VAL A 78 11.51 -0.42 0.90
CA VAL A 78 10.77 -0.25 2.17
C VAL A 78 11.74 -0.40 3.32
N SER A 79 11.84 0.63 4.13
CA SER A 79 12.67 0.63 5.33
C SER A 79 11.78 0.80 6.56
N GLY A 80 12.21 0.26 7.70
CA GLY A 80 11.45 0.35 8.92
C GLY A 80 12.07 -0.49 10.03
N MET A 81 11.32 -0.61 11.12
CA MET A 81 11.77 -1.34 12.30
C MET A 81 11.37 -2.81 12.21
N PHE A 82 11.97 -3.53 11.27
CA PHE A 82 11.72 -4.96 11.07
C PHE A 82 13.01 -5.66 10.61
N PRO A 83 13.13 -6.97 10.89
CA PRO A 83 14.29 -7.74 10.44
C PRO A 83 14.38 -7.73 8.91
N GLY A 84 15.59 -7.53 8.39
CA GLY A 84 15.82 -7.50 6.95
C GLY A 84 15.62 -6.15 6.29
N SER A 85 15.26 -5.11 7.07
CA SER A 85 15.13 -3.74 6.55
C SER A 85 16.50 -3.20 6.09
N PRO A 86 16.57 -2.47 4.94
CA PRO A 86 15.47 -2.25 4.00
C PRO A 86 15.27 -3.44 3.06
N ILE A 87 14.06 -3.54 2.51
CA ILE A 87 13.70 -4.60 1.57
C ILE A 87 12.95 -3.98 0.37
N VAL A 88 13.17 -4.52 -0.83
CA VAL A 88 12.43 -4.10 -2.01
C VAL A 88 11.16 -4.94 -2.10
N LEU A 89 10.02 -4.26 -2.15
CA LEU A 89 8.72 -4.90 -2.27
C LEU A 89 8.00 -4.42 -3.52
N LYS A 90 7.09 -5.25 -4.03
CA LYS A 90 6.23 -4.93 -5.15
C LYS A 90 4.79 -4.84 -4.64
N PHE A 91 4.15 -3.74 -4.98
CA PHE A 91 2.76 -3.46 -4.62
C PHE A 91 1.93 -3.57 -5.90
N HIS A 92 1.14 -4.63 -5.99
CA HIS A 92 0.31 -4.92 -7.16
C HIS A 92 -1.08 -4.36 -6.91
N PHE A 93 -1.44 -3.33 -7.67
CA PHE A 93 -2.71 -2.63 -7.52
C PHE A 93 -3.70 -2.97 -8.62
N ASP A 94 -4.98 -2.96 -8.27
CA ASP A 94 -6.06 -2.82 -9.23
C ASP A 94 -6.79 -1.54 -8.84
N ILE A 95 -6.72 -0.53 -9.71
CA ILE A 95 -7.25 0.81 -9.44
C ILE A 95 -8.46 1.06 -10.32
N ASN A 96 -9.60 1.41 -9.70
CA ASN A 96 -10.85 1.69 -10.38
C ASN A 96 -11.41 3.03 -9.88
N ASN A 97 -11.71 3.92 -10.81
CA ASN A 97 -12.28 5.24 -10.50
C ASN A 97 -11.45 6.01 -9.46
N GLY A 98 -10.12 5.92 -9.58
CA GLY A 98 -9.22 6.65 -8.70
C GLY A 98 -9.09 6.09 -7.30
N GLN A 99 -9.58 4.87 -7.06
CA GLN A 99 -9.46 4.19 -5.76
C GLN A 99 -8.91 2.78 -5.95
N ILE A 100 -8.24 2.27 -4.92
CA ILE A 100 -7.65 0.93 -4.96
C ILE A 100 -8.73 -0.09 -4.63
N GLN A 101 -9.00 -1.01 -5.56
CA GLN A 101 -9.93 -2.11 -5.36
C GLN A 101 -9.21 -3.34 -4.82
N HIS A 102 -7.97 -3.53 -5.20
CA HIS A 102 -7.21 -4.72 -4.82
C HIS A 102 -5.73 -4.37 -4.69
N LEU A 103 -5.10 -4.89 -3.65
CA LEU A 103 -3.66 -4.75 -3.42
C LEU A 103 -3.08 -6.09 -2.99
N LYS A 104 -1.98 -6.48 -3.64
CA LYS A 104 -1.19 -7.64 -3.21
C LYS A 104 0.26 -7.19 -3.05
N VAL A 105 0.85 -7.48 -1.91
CA VAL A 105 2.24 -7.15 -1.62
C VAL A 105 3.10 -8.40 -1.80
N THR A 106 4.16 -8.28 -2.59
CA THR A 106 5.11 -9.38 -2.83
C THR A 106 6.53 -8.86 -2.74
N ASP A 107 7.49 -9.76 -2.72
CA ASP A 107 8.91 -9.41 -2.80
C ASP A 107 9.52 -9.71 -4.18
#